data_f688454819e66c7d757eee180b4e2256
#
_entry.id   f688454819e66c7d757eee180b4e2256
#
_cell.length_a   1.000
_cell.length_b   1.000
_cell.length_c   1.000
_cell.angle_alpha   90.00
_cell.angle_beta   90.00
_cell.angle_gamma   90.00
#
_symmetry.space_group_name_H-M   'P 1'
#
loop_
_entity.id
_entity.type
_entity.pdbx_description
1 polymer ?
#
loop_
_entity_poly.entity_id
_entity_poly.type
_entity_poly.pdbx_seq_one_letter_code
_entity_poly.pdbx_strand_id
1 'polypeptide(L)'
;MKTKERILLTSIELFNRSGVVAITTNHIAKAMDISPGNLYFHYDNKEEILVELFKRMAKDTYDVWRPRRTKKVSPLEFINENFELYWRYRFFHREMYALRRRDQQLAKMWRAHIQKMMKLMVILYRQWVKDGKMAKIDEVSEMQYIAESLLAMATTFLQFFESAEKQPGKRSIERGKHHVARLLLPYTSGETKNEFEKFLKSKPKTSPEA
;
A
#
# COMPACT_ATOMS: atom_id res chain seq x y z
N MET A 1 20.87 -2.25 15.25
CA MET A 1 19.63 -1.49 14.94
C MET A 1 19.27 -0.64 16.14
N LYS A 2 18.94 0.67 15.97
CA LYS A 2 18.58 1.57 17.08
C LYS A 2 17.24 1.16 17.70
N THR A 3 17.05 1.36 19.01
CA THR A 3 15.82 0.99 19.75
C THR A 3 14.55 1.58 19.11
N LYS A 4 14.60 2.86 18.71
CA LYS A 4 13.49 3.54 18.04
C LYS A 4 13.02 2.80 16.77
N GLU A 5 13.95 2.29 15.97
CA GLU A 5 13.66 1.51 14.77
C GLU A 5 13.05 0.13 15.10
N ARG A 6 13.56 -0.53 16.15
CA ARG A 6 12.98 -1.80 16.63
C ARG A 6 11.54 -1.64 17.08
N ILE A 7 11.22 -0.54 17.81
CA ILE A 7 9.84 -0.23 18.22
C ILE A 7 8.92 -0.16 17.01
N LEU A 8 9.30 0.57 15.97
CA LEU A 8 8.48 0.68 14.75
C LEU A 8 8.26 -0.67 14.05
N LEU A 9 9.30 -1.47 13.89
CA LEU A 9 9.20 -2.79 13.23
C LEU A 9 8.32 -3.75 14.03
N THR A 10 8.53 -3.84 15.35
CA THR A 10 7.69 -4.67 16.23
C THR A 10 6.23 -4.20 16.23
N SER A 11 6.01 -2.87 16.19
CA SER A 11 4.65 -2.32 16.08
C SER A 11 3.97 -2.71 14.77
N ILE A 12 4.67 -2.67 13.62
CA ILE A 12 4.12 -3.15 12.34
C ILE A 12 3.67 -4.61 12.44
N GLU A 13 4.51 -5.49 13.02
CA GLU A 13 4.20 -6.90 13.18
C GLU A 13 2.96 -7.13 14.05
N LEU A 14 2.91 -6.48 15.23
CA LEU A 14 1.81 -6.60 16.16
C LEU A 14 0.49 -6.03 15.58
N PHE A 15 0.53 -4.84 14.97
CA PHE A 15 -0.64 -4.22 14.35
C PHE A 15 -1.14 -5.04 13.16
N ASN A 16 -0.25 -5.58 12.35
CA ASN A 16 -0.61 -6.46 11.24
C ASN A 16 -1.28 -7.76 11.69
N ARG A 17 -0.87 -8.31 12.85
CA ARG A 17 -1.39 -9.57 13.40
C ARG A 17 -2.69 -9.39 14.15
N SER A 18 -2.78 -8.37 15.00
CA SER A 18 -3.84 -8.25 16.00
C SER A 18 -4.70 -6.99 15.86
N GLY A 19 -4.40 -6.11 14.88
CA GLY A 19 -5.05 -4.82 14.72
C GLY A 19 -4.50 -3.75 15.69
N VAL A 20 -4.70 -2.48 15.32
CA VAL A 20 -4.21 -1.34 16.10
C VAL A 20 -4.94 -1.19 17.43
N VAL A 21 -6.24 -1.49 17.45
CA VAL A 21 -7.08 -1.31 18.65
C VAL A 21 -6.65 -2.24 19.78
N ALA A 22 -6.33 -3.49 19.48
CA ALA A 22 -5.97 -4.51 20.47
C ALA A 22 -4.55 -4.33 21.05
N ILE A 23 -3.68 -3.59 20.38
CA ILE A 23 -2.28 -3.43 20.77
C ILE A 23 -2.06 -2.12 21.54
N THR A 24 -1.43 -2.25 22.72
CA THR A 24 -1.00 -1.13 23.57
C THR A 24 0.52 -0.96 23.50
N THR A 25 1.05 0.17 24.00
CA THR A 25 2.49 0.40 24.18
C THR A 25 3.14 -0.66 25.06
N ASN A 26 2.43 -1.15 26.10
CA ASN A 26 2.91 -2.24 26.96
C ASN A 26 3.04 -3.57 26.20
N HIS A 27 2.14 -3.87 25.26
CA HIS A 27 2.30 -5.05 24.41
C HIS A 27 3.53 -4.95 23.51
N ILE A 28 3.84 -3.76 23.01
CA ILE A 28 5.03 -3.51 22.18
C ILE A 28 6.29 -3.65 23.04
N ALA A 29 6.33 -3.03 24.22
CA ALA A 29 7.46 -3.11 25.14
C ALA A 29 7.75 -4.57 25.54
N LYS A 30 6.70 -5.32 25.90
CA LYS A 30 6.79 -6.75 26.22
C LYS A 30 7.33 -7.58 25.06
N ALA A 31 6.86 -7.34 23.84
CA ALA A 31 7.32 -8.09 22.65
C ALA A 31 8.80 -7.81 22.31
N MET A 32 9.33 -6.69 22.77
CA MET A 32 10.73 -6.29 22.57
C MET A 32 11.64 -6.65 23.75
N ASP A 33 11.08 -7.17 24.84
CA ASP A 33 11.77 -7.42 26.11
C ASP A 33 12.44 -6.14 26.65
N ILE A 34 11.69 -5.03 26.69
CA ILE A 34 12.11 -3.76 27.28
C ILE A 34 11.08 -3.28 28.29
N SER A 35 11.52 -2.43 29.23
CA SER A 35 10.57 -1.78 30.16
C SER A 35 9.66 -0.80 29.45
N PRO A 36 8.41 -0.59 29.92
CA PRO A 36 7.54 0.47 29.41
C PRO A 36 8.20 1.86 29.46
N GLY A 37 8.98 2.17 30.51
CA GLY A 37 9.73 3.42 30.61
C GLY A 37 10.75 3.62 29.49
N ASN A 38 11.40 2.55 29.03
CA ASN A 38 12.31 2.61 27.89
C ASN A 38 11.57 2.90 26.58
N LEU A 39 10.36 2.34 26.40
CA LEU A 39 9.52 2.67 25.25
C LEU A 39 9.07 4.14 25.30
N TYR A 40 8.62 4.62 26.46
CA TYR A 40 8.17 6.02 26.66
C TYR A 40 9.30 7.05 26.50
N PHE A 41 10.55 6.66 26.68
CA PHE A 41 11.70 7.50 26.33
C PHE A 41 11.77 7.82 24.82
N HIS A 42 11.19 6.98 23.96
CA HIS A 42 11.22 7.13 22.52
C HIS A 42 9.93 7.65 21.92
N TYR A 43 8.77 7.34 22.52
CA TYR A 43 7.43 7.68 22.04
C TYR A 43 6.48 7.89 23.21
N ASP A 44 5.84 9.04 23.28
CA ASP A 44 4.95 9.39 24.39
C ASP A 44 3.68 8.53 24.46
N ASN A 45 3.21 8.07 23.30
CA ASN A 45 1.98 7.27 23.19
C ASN A 45 1.96 6.45 21.87
N LYS A 46 0.91 5.64 21.73
CA LYS A 46 0.70 4.81 20.55
C LYS A 46 0.41 5.64 19.28
N GLU A 47 -0.26 6.75 19.44
CA GLU A 47 -0.63 7.67 18.36
C GLU A 47 0.63 8.25 17.69
N GLU A 48 1.65 8.58 18.47
CA GLU A 48 2.94 9.03 17.94
C GLU A 48 3.65 7.94 17.14
N ILE A 49 3.61 6.69 17.61
CA ILE A 49 4.11 5.53 16.86
C ILE A 49 3.36 5.41 15.51
N LEU A 50 2.03 5.54 15.52
CA LEU A 50 1.21 5.48 14.30
C LEU A 50 1.55 6.58 13.30
N VAL A 51 1.78 7.80 13.78
CA VAL A 51 2.20 8.94 12.94
C VAL A 51 3.56 8.66 12.29
N GLU A 52 4.54 8.13 13.03
CA GLU A 52 5.84 7.78 12.48
C GLU A 52 5.75 6.61 11.48
N LEU A 53 4.93 5.61 11.77
CA LEU A 53 4.66 4.51 10.83
C LEU A 53 3.98 5.00 9.56
N PHE A 54 3.08 5.97 9.66
CA PHE A 54 2.46 6.59 8.49
C PHE A 54 3.47 7.35 7.64
N LYS A 55 4.36 8.15 8.25
CA LYS A 55 5.45 8.84 7.55
C LYS A 55 6.35 7.85 6.80
N ARG A 56 6.68 6.74 7.46
CA ARG A 56 7.48 5.67 6.86
C ARG A 56 6.77 5.02 5.67
N MET A 57 5.52 4.62 5.84
CA MET A 57 4.71 4.07 4.75
C MET A 57 4.63 5.03 3.56
N ALA A 58 4.35 6.30 3.83
CA ALA A 58 4.28 7.33 2.78
C ALA A 58 5.63 7.49 2.06
N LYS A 59 6.74 7.48 2.80
CA LYS A 59 8.08 7.54 2.23
C LYS A 59 8.36 6.33 1.34
N ASP A 60 8.13 5.11 1.85
CA ASP A 60 8.35 3.87 1.09
C ASP A 60 7.50 3.86 -0.19
N THR A 61 6.24 4.30 -0.10
CA THR A 61 5.36 4.46 -1.27
C THR A 61 5.94 5.48 -2.26
N TYR A 62 6.37 6.65 -1.81
CA TYR A 62 6.93 7.66 -2.70
C TYR A 62 8.24 7.20 -3.35
N ASP A 63 9.05 6.39 -2.68
CA ASP A 63 10.27 5.84 -3.25
C ASP A 63 9.98 4.85 -4.40
N VAL A 64 8.91 4.06 -4.29
CA VAL A 64 8.41 3.22 -5.41
C VAL A 64 7.84 4.07 -6.54
N TRP A 65 7.11 5.16 -6.22
CA TRP A 65 6.44 6.00 -7.20
C TRP A 65 7.34 7.05 -7.84
N ARG A 66 8.59 7.21 -7.38
CA ARG A 66 9.54 8.09 -8.05
C ARG A 66 9.87 7.54 -9.44
N PRO A 67 9.85 8.39 -10.49
CA PRO A 67 10.38 8.01 -11.78
C PRO A 67 11.85 7.58 -11.60
N ARG A 68 12.11 6.30 -11.68
CA ARG A 68 13.49 5.78 -11.61
C ARG A 68 14.17 6.15 -12.90
N ARG A 69 15.06 7.18 -12.87
CA ARG A 69 15.79 7.69 -14.05
C ARG A 69 16.61 6.61 -14.74
N THR A 70 16.99 5.56 -14.03
CA THR A 70 17.92 4.54 -14.52
C THR A 70 17.29 3.19 -14.84
N LYS A 71 16.07 2.89 -14.36
CA LYS A 71 15.42 1.59 -14.59
C LYS A 71 14.03 1.80 -15.20
N LYS A 72 13.82 1.25 -16.40
CA LYS A 72 12.49 1.20 -17.04
C LYS A 72 11.63 0.16 -16.33
N VAL A 73 10.90 0.58 -15.32
CA VAL A 73 9.96 -0.28 -14.58
C VAL A 73 8.75 -0.56 -15.46
N SER A 74 8.36 -1.84 -15.59
CA SER A 74 7.11 -2.17 -16.27
C SER A 74 5.90 -1.82 -15.39
N PRO A 75 4.74 -1.50 -15.98
CA PRO A 75 3.52 -1.29 -15.20
C PRO A 75 3.16 -2.49 -14.32
N LEU A 76 3.43 -3.72 -14.76
CA LEU A 76 3.17 -4.93 -13.98
C LEU A 76 4.13 -5.07 -12.79
N GLU A 77 5.43 -4.79 -12.99
CA GLU A 77 6.41 -4.74 -11.91
C GLU A 77 6.04 -3.68 -10.87
N PHE A 78 5.60 -2.51 -11.32
CA PHE A 78 5.10 -1.44 -10.46
C PHE A 78 3.89 -1.88 -9.61
N ILE A 79 2.92 -2.59 -10.21
CA ILE A 79 1.79 -3.17 -9.48
C ILE A 79 2.32 -4.11 -8.38
N ASN A 80 3.24 -5.01 -8.70
CA ASN A 80 3.80 -5.95 -7.74
C ASN A 80 4.48 -5.24 -6.56
N GLU A 81 5.34 -4.24 -6.82
CA GLU A 81 6.02 -3.46 -5.77
C GLU A 81 5.02 -2.76 -4.83
N ASN A 82 3.94 -2.19 -5.39
CA ASN A 82 2.90 -1.55 -4.58
C ASN A 82 2.15 -2.53 -3.69
N PHE A 83 1.79 -3.71 -4.21
CA PHE A 83 1.08 -4.71 -3.42
C PHE A 83 1.95 -5.31 -2.31
N GLU A 84 3.27 -5.39 -2.48
CA GLU A 84 4.19 -5.73 -1.37
C GLU A 84 4.19 -4.66 -0.27
N LEU A 85 4.10 -3.37 -0.63
CA LEU A 85 3.94 -2.29 0.35
C LEU A 85 2.59 -2.38 1.06
N TYR A 86 1.50 -2.64 0.34
CA TYR A 86 0.18 -2.84 0.94
C TYR A 86 0.19 -4.00 1.94
N TRP A 87 0.86 -5.10 1.62
CA TRP A 87 0.99 -6.22 2.55
C TRP A 87 1.81 -5.87 3.79
N ARG A 88 2.90 -5.13 3.61
CA ARG A 88 3.76 -4.67 4.72
C ARG A 88 3.00 -3.79 5.70
N TYR A 89 2.19 -2.86 5.21
CA TYR A 89 1.44 -1.88 6.00
C TYR A 89 -0.06 -2.16 6.03
N ARG A 90 -0.47 -3.46 5.94
CA ARG A 90 -1.88 -3.85 5.79
C ARG A 90 -2.79 -3.40 6.92
N PHE A 91 -2.26 -3.19 8.13
CA PHE A 91 -3.04 -2.64 9.24
C PHE A 91 -3.57 -1.23 8.94
N PHE A 92 -2.80 -0.38 8.24
CA PHE A 92 -3.31 0.92 7.80
C PHE A 92 -4.43 0.78 6.78
N HIS A 93 -4.29 -0.12 5.80
CA HIS A 93 -5.34 -0.33 4.78
C HIS A 93 -6.62 -0.93 5.39
N ARG A 94 -6.49 -1.73 6.45
CA ARG A 94 -7.64 -2.30 7.17
C ARG A 94 -8.36 -1.28 8.05
N GLU A 95 -7.63 -0.40 8.72
CA GLU A 95 -8.17 0.41 9.82
C GLU A 95 -8.11 1.92 9.57
N MET A 96 -7.59 2.39 8.43
CA MET A 96 -7.38 3.81 8.18
C MET A 96 -8.64 4.66 8.35
N TYR A 97 -9.80 4.16 7.97
CA TYR A 97 -11.04 4.89 8.15
C TYR A 97 -11.33 5.19 9.63
N ALA A 98 -11.17 4.21 10.52
CA ALA A 98 -11.37 4.38 11.95
C ALA A 98 -10.25 5.23 12.59
N LEU A 99 -8.99 5.03 12.18
CA LEU A 99 -7.85 5.77 12.71
C LEU A 99 -7.96 7.27 12.44
N ARG A 100 -8.26 7.67 11.20
CA ARG A 100 -8.38 9.10 10.83
C ARG A 100 -9.60 9.80 11.46
N ARG A 101 -10.61 9.07 11.93
CA ARG A 101 -11.72 9.65 12.68
C ARG A 101 -11.35 9.99 14.12
N ARG A 102 -10.37 9.29 14.67
CA ARG A 102 -9.90 9.48 16.04
C ARG A 102 -8.71 10.44 16.13
N ASP A 103 -7.94 10.56 15.04
CA ASP A 103 -6.73 11.38 14.99
C ASP A 103 -6.78 12.34 13.79
N GLN A 104 -6.91 13.64 14.10
CA GLN A 104 -6.97 14.70 13.10
C GLN A 104 -5.64 14.87 12.34
N GLN A 105 -4.50 14.59 12.99
CA GLN A 105 -3.19 14.65 12.36
C GLN A 105 -3.08 13.56 11.29
N LEU A 106 -3.44 12.32 11.61
CA LEU A 106 -3.50 11.23 10.63
C LEU A 106 -4.48 11.54 9.50
N ALA A 107 -5.64 12.14 9.80
CA ALA A 107 -6.61 12.53 8.78
C ALA A 107 -6.04 13.56 7.79
N LYS A 108 -5.30 14.57 8.28
CA LYS A 108 -4.61 15.57 7.46
C LYS A 108 -3.52 14.94 6.60
N MET A 109 -2.70 14.09 7.21
CA MET A 109 -1.62 13.39 6.51
C MET A 109 -2.14 12.46 5.44
N TRP A 110 -3.22 11.71 5.70
CA TRP A 110 -3.87 10.84 4.73
C TRP A 110 -4.40 11.61 3.53
N ARG A 111 -5.13 12.72 3.74
CA ARG A 111 -5.59 13.57 2.63
C ARG A 111 -4.45 14.06 1.75
N ALA A 112 -3.38 14.56 2.37
CA ALA A 112 -2.20 15.02 1.63
C ALA A 112 -1.53 13.87 0.86
N HIS A 113 -1.47 12.67 1.45
CA HIS A 113 -0.95 11.47 0.80
C HIS A 113 -1.76 11.11 -0.44
N ILE A 114 -3.09 11.00 -0.34
CA ILE A 114 -3.96 10.67 -1.49
C ILE A 114 -3.82 11.70 -2.61
N GLN A 115 -3.86 13.01 -2.28
CA GLN A 115 -3.67 14.07 -3.27
C GLN A 115 -2.33 13.98 -4.00
N LYS A 116 -1.25 13.64 -3.25
CA LYS A 116 0.07 13.44 -3.85
C LYS A 116 0.11 12.20 -4.74
N MET A 117 -0.51 11.10 -4.31
CA MET A 117 -0.59 9.88 -5.10
C MET A 117 -1.33 10.09 -6.41
N MET A 118 -2.45 10.83 -6.41
CA MET A 118 -3.17 11.23 -7.63
C MET A 118 -2.25 11.94 -8.62
N LYS A 119 -1.51 12.95 -8.17
CA LYS A 119 -0.57 13.70 -9.02
C LYS A 119 0.53 12.81 -9.58
N LEU A 120 1.12 11.94 -8.73
CA LEU A 120 2.19 11.03 -9.15
C LEU A 120 1.68 9.99 -10.14
N MET A 121 0.46 9.51 -10.01
CA MET A 121 -0.14 8.55 -10.93
C MET A 121 -0.26 9.13 -12.34
N VAL A 122 -0.73 10.37 -12.48
CA VAL A 122 -0.81 11.07 -13.77
C VAL A 122 0.59 11.24 -14.38
N ILE A 123 1.58 11.61 -13.59
CA ILE A 123 2.97 11.76 -14.06
C ILE A 123 3.52 10.42 -14.55
N LEU A 124 3.33 9.36 -13.77
CA LEU A 124 3.81 8.03 -14.09
C LEU A 124 3.12 7.47 -15.35
N TYR A 125 1.80 7.64 -15.45
CA TYR A 125 1.04 7.21 -16.62
C TYR A 125 1.55 7.90 -17.90
N ARG A 126 1.74 9.22 -17.86
CA ARG A 126 2.31 9.99 -18.98
C ARG A 126 3.72 9.51 -19.38
N GLN A 127 4.52 9.11 -18.40
CA GLN A 127 5.83 8.53 -18.69
C GLN A 127 5.70 7.19 -19.40
N TRP A 128 4.81 6.32 -18.97
CA TRP A 128 4.56 5.04 -19.63
C TRP A 128 3.98 5.18 -21.05
N VAL A 129 3.19 6.22 -21.30
CA VAL A 129 2.76 6.55 -22.67
C VAL A 129 3.95 6.93 -23.54
N LYS A 130 4.87 7.79 -23.05
CA LYS A 130 6.11 8.14 -23.76
C LYS A 130 7.00 6.93 -24.03
N ASP A 131 7.01 5.97 -23.11
CA ASP A 131 7.81 4.74 -23.22
C ASP A 131 7.11 3.66 -24.11
N GLY A 132 5.94 3.94 -24.69
CA GLY A 132 5.18 3.02 -25.51
C GLY A 132 4.54 1.84 -24.75
N LYS A 133 4.45 1.94 -23.42
CA LYS A 133 3.89 0.90 -22.55
C LYS A 133 2.38 1.03 -22.34
N MET A 134 1.87 2.26 -22.42
CA MET A 134 0.46 2.58 -22.25
C MET A 134 -0.06 3.37 -23.45
N ALA A 135 -1.33 3.17 -23.78
CA ALA A 135 -2.01 3.95 -24.80
C ALA A 135 -2.20 5.40 -24.36
N LYS A 136 -2.18 6.31 -25.33
CA LYS A 136 -2.49 7.73 -25.06
C LYS A 136 -3.97 7.87 -24.70
N ILE A 137 -4.25 8.59 -23.64
CA ILE A 137 -5.60 9.00 -23.25
C ILE A 137 -5.68 10.50 -23.55
N ASP A 138 -6.58 10.85 -24.47
CA ASP A 138 -6.71 12.24 -24.93
C ASP A 138 -7.49 13.10 -23.95
N GLU A 139 -8.48 12.52 -23.24
CA GLU A 139 -9.27 13.25 -22.25
C GLU A 139 -8.61 13.21 -20.87
N VAL A 140 -8.34 14.41 -20.32
CA VAL A 140 -7.79 14.57 -18.96
C VAL A 140 -8.73 14.01 -17.90
N SER A 141 -10.05 14.14 -18.11
CA SER A 141 -11.09 13.58 -17.25
C SER A 141 -10.99 12.06 -17.14
N GLU A 142 -10.80 11.36 -18.23
CA GLU A 142 -10.67 9.89 -18.24
C GLU A 142 -9.45 9.43 -17.44
N MET A 143 -8.31 10.09 -17.62
CA MET A 143 -7.10 9.80 -16.83
C MET A 143 -7.33 10.01 -15.33
N GLN A 144 -8.10 11.03 -14.95
CA GLN A 144 -8.45 11.30 -13.56
C GLN A 144 -9.36 10.19 -13.00
N TYR A 145 -10.40 9.77 -13.73
CA TYR A 145 -11.28 8.67 -13.33
C TYR A 145 -10.53 7.35 -13.14
N ILE A 146 -9.60 7.02 -14.04
CA ILE A 146 -8.76 5.83 -13.89
C ILE A 146 -7.92 5.93 -12.62
N ALA A 147 -7.27 7.06 -12.38
CA ALA A 147 -6.46 7.28 -11.19
C ALA A 147 -7.29 7.17 -9.89
N GLU A 148 -8.46 7.78 -9.85
CA GLU A 148 -9.40 7.70 -8.72
C GLU A 148 -9.87 6.26 -8.49
N SER A 149 -10.27 5.56 -9.55
CA SER A 149 -10.71 4.16 -9.48
C SER A 149 -9.61 3.24 -8.96
N LEU A 150 -8.39 3.40 -9.44
CA LEU A 150 -7.24 2.62 -8.98
C LEU A 150 -6.91 2.89 -7.51
N LEU A 151 -6.92 4.15 -7.08
CA LEU A 151 -6.67 4.51 -5.67
C LEU A 151 -7.81 4.06 -4.76
N ALA A 152 -9.07 4.23 -5.17
CA ALA A 152 -10.21 3.74 -4.41
C ALA A 152 -10.10 2.23 -4.20
N MET A 153 -9.84 1.47 -5.28
CA MET A 153 -9.64 0.03 -5.17
C MET A 153 -8.43 -0.31 -4.30
N ALA A 154 -7.28 0.33 -4.53
CA ALA A 154 -6.05 0.06 -3.79
C ALA A 154 -6.17 0.33 -2.28
N THR A 155 -7.01 1.28 -1.88
CA THR A 155 -7.22 1.62 -0.47
C THR A 155 -8.27 0.76 0.23
N THR A 156 -9.13 0.07 -0.52
CA THR A 156 -10.27 -0.69 0.03
C THR A 156 -10.24 -2.19 -0.26
N PHE A 157 -9.40 -2.66 -1.21
CA PHE A 157 -9.44 -4.05 -1.67
C PHE A 157 -9.20 -5.08 -0.55
N LEU A 158 -8.32 -4.78 0.42
CA LEU A 158 -8.08 -5.68 1.55
C LEU A 158 -9.34 -5.86 2.40
N GLN A 159 -10.02 -4.76 2.75
CA GLN A 159 -11.26 -4.81 3.50
C GLN A 159 -12.34 -5.61 2.75
N PHE A 160 -12.46 -5.36 1.44
CA PHE A 160 -13.44 -6.04 0.61
C PHE A 160 -13.19 -7.55 0.52
N PHE A 161 -11.98 -7.97 0.17
CA PHE A 161 -11.68 -9.40 0.00
C PHE A 161 -11.59 -10.14 1.33
N GLU A 162 -11.06 -9.52 2.38
CA GLU A 162 -10.98 -10.14 3.70
C GLU A 162 -12.34 -10.30 4.36
N SER A 163 -13.32 -9.40 4.09
CA SER A 163 -14.69 -9.58 4.57
C SER A 163 -15.43 -10.73 3.88
N ALA A 164 -15.02 -11.08 2.66
CA ALA A 164 -15.63 -12.15 1.88
C ALA A 164 -14.93 -13.52 2.06
N GLU A 165 -13.77 -13.57 2.69
CA GLU A 165 -12.96 -14.78 2.82
C GLU A 165 -12.94 -15.29 4.27
N LYS A 166 -13.07 -16.62 4.45
CA LYS A 166 -12.96 -17.25 5.78
C LYS A 166 -11.56 -17.13 6.38
N GLN A 167 -10.52 -17.09 5.53
CA GLN A 167 -9.13 -16.96 5.93
C GLN A 167 -8.44 -15.91 5.05
N PRO A 168 -8.50 -14.63 5.45
CA PRO A 168 -7.84 -13.55 4.72
C PRO A 168 -6.31 -13.68 4.82
N GLY A 169 -5.63 -13.48 3.69
CA GLY A 169 -4.19 -13.62 3.63
C GLY A 169 -3.56 -13.10 2.35
N LYS A 170 -2.38 -13.59 2.00
CA LYS A 170 -1.68 -13.22 0.76
C LYS A 170 -2.49 -13.47 -0.52
N ARG A 171 -3.51 -14.36 -0.47
CA ARG A 171 -4.43 -14.59 -1.59
C ARG A 171 -5.21 -13.32 -1.95
N SER A 172 -5.62 -12.53 -0.97
CA SER A 172 -6.29 -11.24 -1.21
C SER A 172 -5.39 -10.26 -1.97
N ILE A 173 -4.08 -10.28 -1.71
CA ILE A 173 -3.08 -9.50 -2.44
C ILE A 173 -3.02 -9.91 -3.92
N GLU A 174 -2.91 -11.20 -4.20
CA GLU A 174 -2.86 -11.70 -5.58
C GLU A 174 -4.16 -11.39 -6.35
N ARG A 175 -5.31 -11.51 -5.70
CA ARG A 175 -6.59 -11.07 -6.28
C ARG A 175 -6.58 -9.57 -6.59
N GLY A 176 -6.11 -8.73 -5.66
CA GLY A 176 -5.98 -7.29 -5.86
C GLY A 176 -5.11 -6.96 -7.07
N LYS A 177 -3.94 -7.60 -7.21
CA LYS A 177 -3.06 -7.44 -8.40
C LYS A 177 -3.80 -7.75 -9.70
N HIS A 178 -4.55 -8.86 -9.75
CA HIS A 178 -5.34 -9.24 -10.92
C HIS A 178 -6.43 -8.22 -11.24
N HIS A 179 -7.11 -7.65 -10.24
CA HIS A 179 -8.13 -6.63 -10.46
C HIS A 179 -7.52 -5.33 -11.01
N VAL A 180 -6.40 -4.85 -10.45
CA VAL A 180 -5.68 -3.68 -10.98
C VAL A 180 -5.21 -3.93 -12.41
N ALA A 181 -4.64 -5.10 -12.68
CA ALA A 181 -4.19 -5.44 -14.02
C ALA A 181 -5.35 -5.49 -15.03
N ARG A 182 -6.53 -6.02 -14.65
CA ARG A 182 -7.73 -6.02 -15.51
C ARG A 182 -8.23 -4.61 -15.81
N LEU A 183 -8.23 -3.71 -14.81
CA LEU A 183 -8.63 -2.31 -15.00
C LEU A 183 -7.69 -1.58 -15.94
N LEU A 184 -6.38 -1.87 -15.88
CA LEU A 184 -5.39 -1.22 -16.72
C LEU A 184 -5.22 -1.85 -18.11
N LEU A 185 -5.61 -3.11 -18.31
CA LEU A 185 -5.41 -3.84 -19.57
C LEU A 185 -5.91 -3.08 -20.82
N PRO A 186 -7.10 -2.45 -20.82
CA PRO A 186 -7.58 -1.71 -22.01
C PRO A 186 -6.66 -0.54 -22.40
N TYR A 187 -5.87 -0.03 -21.47
CA TYR A 187 -4.97 1.10 -21.66
C TYR A 187 -3.52 0.69 -21.89
N THR A 188 -3.23 -0.61 -21.93
CA THR A 188 -1.87 -1.12 -22.23
C THR A 188 -1.59 -1.18 -23.71
N SER A 189 -0.32 -1.04 -24.10
CA SER A 189 0.13 -1.14 -25.50
C SER A 189 1.40 -1.98 -25.64
N GLY A 190 1.69 -2.39 -26.87
CA GLY A 190 2.91 -3.12 -27.21
C GLY A 190 3.15 -4.38 -26.37
N GLU A 191 4.38 -4.58 -25.94
CA GLU A 191 4.79 -5.73 -25.10
C GLU A 191 4.09 -5.75 -23.75
N THR A 192 3.78 -4.58 -23.18
CA THR A 192 3.08 -4.47 -21.89
C THR A 192 1.72 -5.13 -21.93
N LYS A 193 0.99 -5.02 -23.06
CA LYS A 193 -0.30 -5.71 -23.23
C LYS A 193 -0.13 -7.22 -23.14
N ASN A 194 0.86 -7.77 -23.83
CA ASN A 194 1.14 -9.21 -23.81
C ASN A 194 1.54 -9.70 -22.38
N GLU A 195 2.33 -8.89 -21.64
CA GLU A 195 2.69 -9.19 -20.25
C GLU A 195 1.44 -9.26 -19.36
N PHE A 196 0.53 -8.29 -19.48
CA PHE A 196 -0.72 -8.25 -18.73
C PHE A 196 -1.65 -9.42 -19.07
N GLU A 197 -1.83 -9.73 -20.36
CA GLU A 197 -2.63 -10.86 -20.79
C GLU A 197 -2.07 -12.20 -20.27
N LYS A 198 -0.76 -12.37 -20.31
CA LYS A 198 -0.07 -13.55 -19.76
C LYS A 198 -0.26 -13.64 -18.24
N PHE A 199 -0.09 -12.53 -17.53
CA PHE A 199 -0.29 -12.47 -16.08
C PHE A 199 -1.74 -12.83 -15.72
N LEU A 200 -2.73 -12.29 -16.44
CA LEU A 200 -4.15 -12.51 -16.16
C LEU A 200 -4.64 -13.94 -16.50
N LYS A 201 -3.93 -14.65 -17.39
CA LYS A 201 -4.17 -16.09 -17.65
C LYS A 201 -3.60 -16.99 -16.56
N SER A 202 -2.61 -16.52 -15.79
CA SER A 202 -2.08 -17.26 -14.67
C SER A 202 -3.10 -17.25 -13.52
N LYS A 203 -3.35 -18.42 -12.91
CA LYS A 203 -4.15 -18.46 -11.68
C LYS A 203 -3.40 -17.72 -10.58
N PRO A 204 -4.09 -16.93 -9.72
CA PRO A 204 -3.47 -16.36 -8.55
C PRO A 204 -2.74 -17.46 -7.77
N LYS A 205 -1.45 -17.26 -7.49
CA LYS A 205 -0.66 -18.23 -6.72
C LYS A 205 -1.34 -18.42 -5.37
N THR A 206 -2.00 -19.56 -5.20
CA THR A 206 -2.45 -19.99 -3.87
C THR A 206 -1.21 -20.50 -3.15
N SER A 207 -0.78 -19.83 -2.09
CA SER A 207 0.16 -20.48 -1.18
C SER A 207 -0.50 -21.74 -0.67
N PRO A 208 0.22 -22.88 -0.57
CA PRO A 208 -0.30 -24.04 0.14
C PRO A 208 -0.67 -23.58 1.55
N GLU A 209 -1.77 -24.09 2.01
CA GLU A 209 -2.26 -23.94 3.38
C GLU A 209 -1.13 -24.33 4.35
N ALA A 210 -0.72 -23.42 5.21
CA ALA A 210 0.05 -23.67 6.41
C ALA A 210 -0.68 -23.04 7.59
#